data_1ad6ef8c27ec9b8c1d7156d0ce68aba2
#
_entry.id   1ad6ef8c27ec9b8c1d7156d0ce68aba2
#
_cell.length_a   1.000
_cell.length_b   1.000
_cell.length_c   1.000
_cell.angle_alpha   90.00
_cell.angle_beta   90.00
_cell.angle_gamma   90.00
#
_symmetry.space_group_name_H-M   'P 1'
#
loop_
_entity.id
_entity.type
_entity.pdbx_description
1 polymer ?
#
loop_
_entity_poly.entity_id
_entity_poly.type
_entity_poly.pdbx_seq_one_letter_code
_entity_poly.pdbx_strand_id
1 'polypeptide(L)' 'MHFENLIHIIKERREALQVTQEILAELSGVGLRTLKQFESGKGNPTVQTISKLADVLGLELTLQVKTIDPNP' A
#
# COMPACT_ATOMS: atom_id res chain seq x y z
N MET A 1 -2.02 8.21 -11.97
CA MET A 1 -1.48 8.00 -10.62
C MET A 1 -0.43 6.90 -10.67
N HIS A 2 0.70 7.16 -10.08
CA HIS A 2 1.77 6.18 -10.02
C HIS A 2 1.68 5.43 -8.70
N PHE A 3 1.50 4.13 -8.77
CA PHE A 3 1.41 3.29 -7.57
C PHE A 3 2.77 2.85 -7.04
N GLU A 4 3.84 3.12 -7.77
CA GLU A 4 5.18 2.67 -7.41
C GLU A 4 5.60 3.12 -6.01
N ASN A 5 5.32 4.36 -5.68
CA ASN A 5 5.66 4.91 -4.37
C ASN A 5 4.84 4.24 -3.25
N LEU A 6 3.54 4.03 -3.49
CA LEU A 6 2.67 3.35 -2.54
C LEU A 6 3.12 1.90 -2.32
N ILE A 7 3.46 1.22 -3.40
CA ILE A 7 3.94 -0.15 -3.34
C ILE A 7 5.21 -0.23 -2.51
N HIS A 8 6.14 0.67 -2.78
CA HIS A 8 7.41 0.72 -2.07
C HIS A 8 7.22 0.97 -0.58
N ILE A 9 6.38 1.93 -0.21
CA ILE A 9 6.11 2.26 1.20
C ILE A 9 5.53 1.05 1.92
N ILE A 10 4.54 0.41 1.34
CA ILE A 10 3.87 -0.73 1.97
C ILE A 10 4.81 -1.93 2.08
N LYS A 11 5.52 -2.24 1.02
CA LYS A 11 6.48 -3.36 1.01
C LYS A 11 7.60 -3.14 2.02
N GLU A 12 8.18 -1.95 2.03
CA GLU A 12 9.26 -1.61 2.94
C GLU A 12 8.81 -1.66 4.39
N ARG A 13 7.61 -1.14 4.67
CA ARG A 13 7.05 -1.19 6.03
C ARG A 13 6.82 -2.62 6.48
N ARG A 14 6.26 -3.47 5.58
CA ARG A 14 6.06 -4.89 5.87
C ARG A 14 7.38 -5.55 6.24
N GLU A 15 8.42 -5.33 5.44
CA GLU A 15 9.73 -5.92 5.66
C GLU A 15 10.37 -5.41 6.94
N ALA A 16 10.24 -4.11 7.23
CA ALA A 16 10.77 -3.52 8.46
C ALA A 16 10.14 -4.12 9.70
N LEU A 17 8.86 -4.47 9.63
CA LEU A 17 8.15 -5.12 10.73
C LEU A 17 8.36 -6.63 10.76
N GLN A 18 9.12 -7.17 9.81
CA GLN A 18 9.40 -8.60 9.69
C GLN A 18 8.13 -9.44 9.54
N VAL A 19 7.16 -8.89 8.82
CA VAL A 19 5.90 -9.57 8.52
C VAL A 19 6.01 -10.20 7.13
N THR A 20 5.68 -11.48 7.03
CA THR A 20 5.68 -12.16 5.73
C THR A 20 4.45 -11.75 4.92
N GLN A 21 4.52 -11.99 3.60
CA GLN A 21 3.36 -11.76 2.75
C GLN A 21 2.17 -12.59 3.21
N GLU A 22 2.41 -13.84 3.60
CA GLU A 22 1.36 -14.74 4.07
C GLU A 22 0.64 -14.19 5.31
N ILE A 23 1.42 -13.69 6.25
CA ILE A 23 0.86 -13.11 7.49
C ILE A 23 0.10 -11.83 7.19
N LEU A 24 0.66 -10.97 6.34
CA LEU A 24 -0.03 -9.72 5.98
C LEU A 24 -1.34 -10.02 5.25
N ALA A 25 -1.33 -10.98 4.34
CA ALA A 25 -2.55 -11.38 3.63
C ALA A 25 -3.61 -11.85 4.62
N GLU A 26 -3.23 -12.70 5.56
CA GLU A 26 -4.15 -13.22 6.57
C GLU A 26 -4.73 -12.10 7.44
N LEU A 27 -3.88 -11.23 7.97
CA LEU A 27 -4.32 -10.17 8.88
C LEU A 27 -5.14 -9.09 8.18
N SER A 28 -4.84 -8.80 6.93
CA SER A 28 -5.53 -7.75 6.18
C SER A 28 -6.82 -8.23 5.53
N GLY A 29 -6.97 -9.54 5.35
CA GLY A 29 -8.08 -10.08 4.59
C GLY A 29 -7.89 -9.93 3.08
N VAL A 30 -6.71 -9.51 2.63
CA VAL A 30 -6.38 -9.44 1.21
C VAL A 30 -5.81 -10.79 0.78
N GLY A 31 -6.27 -11.32 -0.34
CA GLY A 31 -5.76 -12.59 -0.83
C GLY A 31 -4.26 -12.53 -1.10
N LEU A 32 -3.56 -13.63 -0.81
CA LEU A 32 -2.10 -13.69 -0.99
C LEU A 32 -1.70 -13.40 -2.44
N ARG A 33 -2.46 -13.92 -3.39
CA ARG A 33 -2.19 -13.69 -4.81
C ARG A 33 -2.29 -12.21 -5.15
N THR A 34 -3.32 -11.54 -4.63
CA THR A 34 -3.52 -10.11 -4.83
C THR A 34 -2.38 -9.31 -4.22
N LEU A 35 -1.94 -9.69 -3.01
CA LEU A 35 -0.83 -9.02 -2.35
C LEU A 35 0.47 -9.20 -3.14
N LYS A 36 0.74 -10.39 -3.61
CA LYS A 36 1.93 -10.64 -4.42
C LYS A 36 1.93 -9.83 -5.71
N GLN A 37 0.78 -9.74 -6.37
CA GLN A 37 0.62 -8.92 -7.58
C GLN A 37 0.86 -7.45 -7.25
N PHE A 38 0.29 -6.98 -6.14
CA PHE A 38 0.47 -5.60 -5.70
C PHE A 38 1.95 -5.28 -5.48
N GLU A 39 2.65 -6.11 -4.71
CA GLU A 39 4.05 -5.84 -4.39
C GLU A 39 4.98 -5.96 -5.60
N SER A 40 4.58 -6.69 -6.61
CA SER A 40 5.36 -6.81 -7.85
C SER A 40 5.06 -5.70 -8.85
N GLY A 41 4.14 -4.82 -8.53
CA GLY A 41 3.75 -3.72 -9.42
C GLY A 41 2.76 -4.12 -10.50
N LYS A 42 2.17 -5.30 -10.38
CA LYS A 42 1.19 -5.79 -11.35
C LYS A 42 -0.23 -5.59 -10.85
N GLY A 43 -1.17 -5.57 -11.78
CA GLY A 43 -2.57 -5.43 -11.47
C GLY A 43 -2.98 -3.99 -11.20
N ASN A 44 -4.24 -3.84 -10.80
CA ASN A 44 -4.83 -2.53 -10.47
C ASN A 44 -5.32 -2.57 -9.03
N PRO A 45 -4.48 -2.19 -8.07
CA PRO A 45 -4.91 -2.19 -6.68
C PRO A 45 -6.01 -1.16 -6.48
N THR A 46 -7.04 -1.54 -5.71
CA THR A 46 -8.09 -0.62 -5.34
C THR A 46 -7.69 0.14 -4.08
N VAL A 47 -8.32 1.29 -3.84
CA VAL A 47 -8.12 2.04 -2.61
C VAL A 47 -8.44 1.16 -1.41
N GLN A 48 -9.49 0.36 -1.52
CA GLN A 48 -9.89 -0.56 -0.45
C GLN A 48 -8.79 -1.56 -0.11
N THR A 49 -8.19 -2.16 -1.12
CA THR A 49 -7.09 -3.12 -0.93
C THR A 49 -5.89 -2.44 -0.26
N ILE A 50 -5.50 -1.28 -0.78
CA ILE A 50 -4.37 -0.52 -0.24
C ILE A 50 -4.64 -0.14 1.22
N SER A 51 -5.86 0.30 1.51
CA SER A 51 -6.27 0.71 2.84
C SER A 51 -6.20 -0.44 3.84
N LYS A 52 -6.64 -1.63 3.44
CA LYS A 52 -6.58 -2.82 4.28
C LYS A 52 -5.14 -3.21 4.62
N LEU A 53 -4.26 -3.15 3.63
CA LEU A 53 -2.84 -3.44 3.85
C LEU A 53 -2.19 -2.41 4.77
N ALA A 54 -2.45 -1.13 4.49
CA ALA A 54 -1.89 -0.03 5.26
C ALA A 54 -2.31 -0.12 6.72
N ASP A 55 -3.58 -0.42 6.98
CA ASP A 55 -4.13 -0.50 8.32
C ASP A 55 -3.39 -1.52 9.19
N VAL A 56 -3.12 -2.69 8.66
CA VAL A 56 -2.38 -3.74 9.39
C VAL A 56 -0.97 -3.29 9.71
N LEU A 57 -0.35 -2.49 8.83
CA LEU A 57 1.04 -2.07 8.97
C LEU A 57 1.19 -0.77 9.76
N GLY A 58 0.10 -0.24 10.31
CA GLY A 58 0.15 1.01 11.06
C GLY A 58 0.36 2.22 10.19
N LEU A 59 -0.02 2.12 8.91
CA LEU A 59 0.05 3.22 7.96
C LEU A 59 -1.34 3.80 7.75
N GLU A 60 -1.39 5.07 7.41
CA GLU A 60 -2.63 5.76 7.14
C GLU A 60 -2.63 6.24 5.70
N LEU A 61 -3.73 5.96 5.00
CA LEU A 61 -3.90 6.45 3.64
C LEU A 61 -4.70 7.76 3.71
N THR A 62 -4.08 8.85 3.28
CA THR A 62 -4.70 10.17 3.33
C THR A 62 -4.61 10.84 1.97
N LEU A 63 -5.50 11.80 1.78
CA LEU A 63 -5.46 12.67 0.62
C LEU A 63 -5.18 14.09 1.09
N GLN A 64 -4.32 14.78 0.37
CA GLN A 64 -3.98 16.16 0.68
C GLN A 64 -4.31 17.04 -0.52
N VAL A 65 -4.80 18.23 -0.23
CA VAL A 65 -4.99 19.22 -1.28
C VAL A 65 -3.62 19.65 -1.78
N LYS A 66 -3.44 19.55 -3.08
CA LYS A 66 -2.18 19.94 -3.69
C LYS A 66 -2.02 21.45 -3.58
N THR A 67 -0.90 21.89 -3.02
CA THR A 67 -0.61 23.31 -2.94
C THR A 67 -0.26 23.83 -4.32
N ILE A 68 -0.98 24.87 -4.75
CA ILE A 68 -0.68 25.54 -6.02
C ILE A 68 -0.03 26.88 -5.65
N ASP A 69 1.17 27.09 -6.16
CA ASP A 69 1.85 28.37 -5.96
C ASP A 69 1.16 29.43 -6.80
N PRO A 70 0.56 30.47 -6.16
CA PRO A 70 -0.13 31.52 -6.92
C PRO A 70 0.83 32.47 -7.62
N ASN A 71 2.12 32.37 -7.34
CA ASN A 71 3.15 33.20 -7.95
C ASN A 71 3.99 32.34 -8.86
N PRO A 72 3.70 32.32 -10.15
CA PRO A 72 4.46 31.55 -11.11
C PRO A 72 5.89 32.04 -11.26
#